data_a5ac4e9741760dc0cd8b2016a67222e3
#
_entry.id   a5ac4e9741760dc0cd8b2016a67222e3
#
_cell.length_a   1.000
_cell.length_b   1.000
_cell.length_c   1.000
_cell.angle_alpha   90.00
_cell.angle_beta   90.00
_cell.angle_gamma   90.00
#
_symmetry.space_group_name_H-M   'P 1'
#
loop_
_entity.id
_entity.type
_entity.pdbx_description
1 polymer ?
#
loop_
_entity_poly.entity_id
_entity_poly.type
_entity_poly.pdbx_seq_one_letter_code
_entity_poly.pdbx_strand_id
1 'polypeptide(L)'
;MIERIEDVNDERLRFYSKFTDAQLMNYPEGSSGMFIAESRLVIERAMKAGVRPVSLFVEDRWFDPSRDLVDAIEAIDPKIPILRVTHAQMQEITGYQVMRGPLAAFMRPELPSLDELLSDAHRVAVLEGITNFTNIGAIFRSAAALGVDAVLVMPGCHDPLYKRASRVSMGTVFQVPWGRVDSVEKLRAHGFVTAALALEPDAIALDDPALRRIDKLALVLGSEGYGLDGATIEACDLSVIIPMEHEVDSLNVAAASAVAFWELRARR
;
A
#
# COMPACT_ATOMS: atom_id res chain seq x y z
N MET A 1 -13.02 2.30 -25.57
CA MET A 1 -12.57 2.86 -26.87
C MET A 1 -11.10 2.51 -27.05
N ILE A 2 -10.76 1.67 -28.05
CA ILE A 2 -9.37 1.21 -28.29
C ILE A 2 -8.75 2.12 -29.34
N GLU A 3 -7.62 2.74 -29.02
CA GLU A 3 -6.95 3.71 -29.89
C GLU A 3 -5.44 3.45 -29.95
N ARG A 4 -4.88 3.50 -31.13
CA ARG A 4 -3.43 3.48 -31.34
C ARG A 4 -2.89 4.90 -31.26
N ILE A 5 -1.91 5.10 -30.39
CA ILE A 5 -1.26 6.40 -30.22
C ILE A 5 -0.10 6.51 -31.21
N GLU A 6 -0.10 7.59 -31.98
CA GLU A 6 0.96 7.88 -32.93
C GLU A 6 1.94 8.93 -32.39
N ASP A 7 1.45 9.91 -31.62
CA ASP A 7 2.25 10.99 -31.03
C ASP A 7 2.50 10.71 -29.53
N VAL A 8 3.76 10.59 -29.14
CA VAL A 8 4.19 10.42 -27.74
C VAL A 8 3.85 11.62 -26.84
N ASN A 9 3.54 12.78 -27.44
CA ASN A 9 3.11 13.99 -26.73
C ASN A 9 1.59 14.09 -26.55
N ASP A 10 0.83 13.07 -26.93
CA ASP A 10 -0.63 13.06 -26.75
C ASP A 10 -0.98 13.38 -25.28
N GLU A 11 -1.85 14.36 -25.07
CA GLU A 11 -2.23 14.83 -23.72
C GLU A 11 -2.84 13.74 -22.84
N ARG A 12 -3.42 12.70 -23.42
CA ARG A 12 -3.98 11.54 -22.69
C ARG A 12 -2.89 10.68 -22.03
N LEU A 13 -1.64 10.80 -22.49
CA LEU A 13 -0.48 10.10 -21.94
C LEU A 13 0.16 10.82 -20.74
N ARG A 14 -0.26 12.04 -20.45
CA ARG A 14 0.34 12.89 -19.39
C ARG A 14 0.43 12.20 -18.03
N PHE A 15 -0.54 11.34 -17.69
CA PHE A 15 -0.55 10.60 -16.42
C PHE A 15 0.59 9.60 -16.31
N TYR A 16 1.06 9.09 -17.44
CA TYR A 16 2.11 8.07 -17.53
C TYR A 16 3.51 8.66 -17.72
N SER A 17 3.62 9.92 -18.14
CA SER A 17 4.88 10.55 -18.55
C SER A 17 5.26 11.78 -17.75
N LYS A 18 4.29 12.68 -17.48
CA LYS A 18 4.55 14.04 -16.99
C LYS A 18 4.37 14.19 -15.47
N PHE A 19 3.61 13.32 -14.84
CA PHE A 19 3.29 13.42 -13.41
C PHE A 19 4.09 12.44 -12.55
N THR A 20 4.61 12.94 -11.44
CA THR A 20 5.07 12.09 -10.35
C THR A 20 3.87 11.54 -9.56
N ASP A 21 4.08 10.46 -8.78
CA ASP A 21 3.03 9.92 -7.91
C ASP A 21 2.46 10.99 -6.96
N ALA A 22 3.30 11.89 -6.43
CA ALA A 22 2.87 12.99 -5.56
C ALA A 22 2.01 14.03 -6.29
N GLN A 23 2.31 14.33 -7.55
CA GLN A 23 1.49 15.21 -8.37
C GLN A 23 0.15 14.57 -8.73
N LEU A 24 0.16 13.27 -9.07
CA LEU A 24 -1.08 12.52 -9.35
C LEU A 24 -2.00 12.46 -8.13
N MET A 25 -1.44 12.34 -6.92
CA MET A 25 -2.22 12.32 -5.69
C MET A 25 -3.06 13.59 -5.48
N ASN A 26 -2.66 14.71 -6.08
CA ASN A 26 -3.35 16.00 -6.00
C ASN A 26 -4.04 16.39 -7.32
N TYR A 27 -4.21 15.46 -8.27
CA TYR A 27 -4.78 15.73 -9.59
C TYR A 27 -6.04 14.89 -9.87
N PRO A 28 -7.11 15.45 -10.47
CA PRO A 28 -7.31 16.90 -10.67
C PRO A 28 -7.50 17.64 -9.34
N GLU A 29 -7.18 18.92 -9.34
CA GLU A 29 -7.31 19.77 -8.15
C GLU A 29 -8.75 19.73 -7.60
N GLY A 30 -8.91 19.56 -6.28
CA GLY A 30 -10.22 19.44 -5.62
C GLY A 30 -10.83 18.03 -5.68
N SER A 31 -10.13 17.03 -6.21
CA SER A 31 -10.55 15.61 -6.17
C SER A 31 -9.74 14.81 -5.12
N SER A 32 -10.10 13.55 -4.92
CA SER A 32 -9.32 12.59 -4.12
C SER A 32 -7.97 12.23 -4.74
N GLY A 33 -7.68 12.71 -5.97
CA GLY A 33 -6.46 12.47 -6.71
C GLY A 33 -6.52 11.20 -7.57
N MET A 34 -5.36 10.90 -8.19
CA MET A 34 -5.18 9.74 -9.06
C MET A 34 -3.96 8.92 -8.64
N PHE A 35 -3.85 7.71 -9.15
CA PHE A 35 -2.65 6.88 -9.08
C PHE A 35 -2.50 6.01 -10.33
N ILE A 36 -1.28 5.49 -10.54
CA ILE A 36 -0.99 4.54 -11.62
C ILE A 36 -0.80 3.15 -11.02
N ALA A 37 -1.57 2.20 -11.52
CA ALA A 37 -1.34 0.77 -11.27
C ALA A 37 -0.44 0.22 -12.39
N GLU A 38 0.64 -0.45 -12.00
CA GLU A 38 1.57 -1.12 -12.90
C GLU A 38 1.45 -2.64 -12.74
N SER A 39 1.23 -3.34 -13.80
CA SER A 39 0.99 -4.77 -13.98
C SER A 39 -0.48 -5.18 -13.93
N ARG A 40 -0.78 -6.19 -14.74
CA ARG A 40 -2.12 -6.76 -14.83
C ARG A 40 -2.73 -7.11 -13.47
N LEU A 41 -1.99 -7.80 -12.61
CA LEU A 41 -2.49 -8.23 -11.30
C LEU A 41 -2.90 -7.07 -10.39
N VAL A 42 -2.11 -5.98 -10.39
CA VAL A 42 -2.43 -4.78 -9.58
C VAL A 42 -3.69 -4.10 -10.11
N ILE A 43 -3.83 -4.00 -11.44
CA ILE A 43 -5.00 -3.42 -12.11
C ILE A 43 -6.26 -4.24 -11.79
N GLU A 44 -6.20 -5.58 -11.94
CA GLU A 44 -7.31 -6.48 -11.64
C GLU A 44 -7.76 -6.37 -10.16
N ARG A 45 -6.80 -6.28 -9.23
CA ARG A 45 -7.10 -6.13 -7.80
C ARG A 45 -7.73 -4.78 -7.47
N ALA A 46 -7.27 -3.71 -8.09
CA ALA A 46 -7.88 -2.38 -7.97
C ALA A 46 -9.34 -2.40 -8.48
N MET A 47 -9.56 -2.94 -9.68
CA MET A 47 -10.92 -3.06 -10.24
C MET A 47 -11.83 -3.94 -9.39
N LYS A 48 -11.32 -5.07 -8.89
CA LYS A 48 -12.07 -5.97 -7.99
C LYS A 48 -12.46 -5.30 -6.67
N ALA A 49 -11.65 -4.36 -6.20
CA ALA A 49 -11.95 -3.52 -5.04
C ALA A 49 -12.91 -2.35 -5.36
N GLY A 50 -13.48 -2.31 -6.58
CA GLY A 50 -14.40 -1.26 -7.00
C GLY A 50 -13.75 0.05 -7.42
N VAL A 51 -12.41 0.12 -7.53
CA VAL A 51 -11.72 1.34 -7.95
C VAL A 51 -11.91 1.53 -9.45
N ARG A 52 -12.38 2.73 -9.83
CA ARG A 52 -12.72 3.02 -11.24
C ARG A 52 -11.48 3.39 -12.06
N PRO A 53 -11.19 2.67 -13.16
CA PRO A 53 -10.13 3.04 -14.08
C PRO A 53 -10.50 4.30 -14.87
N VAL A 54 -9.49 5.12 -15.18
CA VAL A 54 -9.58 6.32 -16.01
C VAL A 54 -9.08 6.06 -17.42
N SER A 55 -8.03 5.24 -17.54
CA SER A 55 -7.48 4.78 -18.82
C SER A 55 -6.63 3.53 -18.64
N LEU A 56 -6.49 2.76 -19.72
CA LEU A 56 -5.49 1.69 -19.83
C LEU A 56 -4.42 2.08 -20.84
N PHE A 57 -3.16 1.87 -20.49
CA PHE A 57 -2.01 2.14 -21.33
C PHE A 57 -1.22 0.84 -21.54
N VAL A 58 -1.17 0.37 -22.79
CA VAL A 58 -0.69 -0.99 -23.08
C VAL A 58 0.21 -1.00 -24.33
N GLU A 59 1.34 -1.68 -24.21
CA GLU A 59 2.22 -1.99 -25.33
C GLU A 59 1.59 -3.05 -26.25
N ASP A 60 1.78 -2.96 -27.54
CA ASP A 60 1.18 -3.87 -28.55
C ASP A 60 1.37 -5.36 -28.22
N ARG A 61 2.55 -5.77 -27.75
CA ARG A 61 2.83 -7.17 -27.37
C ARG A 61 1.99 -7.69 -26.20
N TRP A 62 1.51 -6.79 -25.34
CA TRP A 62 0.69 -7.12 -24.16
C TRP A 62 -0.81 -6.97 -24.42
N PHE A 63 -1.20 -6.44 -25.55
CA PHE A 63 -2.61 -6.16 -25.84
C PHE A 63 -3.45 -7.44 -25.92
N ASP A 64 -3.07 -8.41 -26.77
CA ASP A 64 -3.80 -9.66 -26.90
C ASP A 64 -3.77 -10.50 -25.60
N PRO A 65 -2.60 -10.64 -24.91
CA PRO A 65 -2.57 -11.29 -23.59
C PRO A 65 -3.41 -10.62 -22.50
N SER A 66 -3.80 -9.36 -22.69
CA SER A 66 -4.62 -8.59 -21.74
C SER A 66 -6.03 -8.35 -22.23
N ARG A 67 -6.51 -9.12 -23.24
CA ARG A 67 -7.82 -8.90 -23.86
C ARG A 67 -8.98 -8.96 -22.86
N ASP A 68 -8.98 -9.91 -21.99
CA ASP A 68 -9.97 -10.05 -20.92
C ASP A 68 -9.98 -8.87 -19.93
N LEU A 69 -8.81 -8.25 -19.65
CA LEU A 69 -8.73 -7.01 -18.88
C LEU A 69 -9.34 -5.83 -19.64
N VAL A 70 -9.07 -5.75 -20.96
CA VAL A 70 -9.68 -4.74 -21.85
C VAL A 70 -11.19 -4.89 -21.83
N ASP A 71 -11.71 -6.11 -22.03
CA ASP A 71 -13.14 -6.41 -22.03
C ASP A 71 -13.80 -6.05 -20.69
N ALA A 72 -13.11 -6.34 -19.57
CA ALA A 72 -13.58 -5.96 -18.23
C ALA A 72 -13.65 -4.43 -18.03
N ILE A 73 -12.69 -3.68 -18.56
CA ILE A 73 -12.71 -2.21 -18.50
C ILE A 73 -13.83 -1.64 -19.37
N GLU A 74 -14.01 -2.18 -20.60
CA GLU A 74 -15.09 -1.77 -21.51
C GLU A 74 -16.48 -2.10 -20.92
N ALA A 75 -16.61 -3.16 -20.13
CA ALA A 75 -17.85 -3.49 -19.42
C ALA A 75 -18.17 -2.49 -18.29
N ILE A 76 -17.16 -1.86 -17.67
CA ILE A 76 -17.38 -0.78 -16.68
C ILE A 76 -17.86 0.49 -17.38
N ASP A 77 -17.17 0.92 -18.42
CA ASP A 77 -17.52 2.07 -19.24
C ASP A 77 -16.79 1.98 -20.59
N PRO A 78 -17.50 1.81 -21.73
CA PRO A 78 -16.89 1.71 -23.05
C PRO A 78 -16.20 2.98 -23.51
N LYS A 79 -16.37 4.11 -22.80
CA LYS A 79 -15.69 5.37 -23.07
C LYS A 79 -14.30 5.47 -22.45
N ILE A 80 -13.93 4.57 -21.53
CA ILE A 80 -12.58 4.53 -20.96
C ILE A 80 -11.58 4.26 -22.08
N PRO A 81 -10.59 5.14 -22.30
CA PRO A 81 -9.63 4.98 -23.38
C PRO A 81 -8.65 3.84 -23.09
N ILE A 82 -8.46 2.99 -24.10
CA ILE A 82 -7.45 1.93 -24.15
C ILE A 82 -6.36 2.39 -25.11
N LEU A 83 -5.28 2.91 -24.57
CA LEU A 83 -4.21 3.57 -25.33
C LEU A 83 -3.13 2.54 -25.71
N ARG A 84 -3.03 2.20 -26.99
CA ARG A 84 -2.05 1.24 -27.51
C ARG A 84 -0.83 1.97 -28.06
N VAL A 85 0.35 1.46 -27.74
CA VAL A 85 1.65 1.98 -28.20
C VAL A 85 2.60 0.87 -28.60
N THR A 86 3.62 1.23 -29.39
CA THR A 86 4.75 0.36 -29.67
C THR A 86 5.67 0.25 -28.44
N HIS A 87 6.60 -0.73 -28.45
CA HIS A 87 7.61 -0.87 -27.41
C HIS A 87 8.48 0.38 -27.24
N ALA A 88 8.92 0.98 -28.36
CA ALA A 88 9.75 2.19 -28.34
C ALA A 88 8.99 3.38 -27.71
N GLN A 89 7.74 3.59 -28.09
CA GLN A 89 6.91 4.64 -27.50
C GLN A 89 6.66 4.41 -26.01
N MET A 90 6.42 3.14 -25.57
CA MET A 90 6.26 2.81 -24.16
C MET A 90 7.46 3.25 -23.33
N GLN A 91 8.67 2.94 -23.79
CA GLN A 91 9.92 3.34 -23.12
C GLN A 91 10.12 4.85 -23.10
N GLU A 92 9.85 5.52 -24.23
CA GLU A 92 9.98 6.96 -24.34
C GLU A 92 9.01 7.70 -23.40
N ILE A 93 7.75 7.27 -23.34
CA ILE A 93 6.70 7.88 -22.52
C ILE A 93 6.96 7.65 -21.03
N THR A 94 7.29 6.44 -20.63
CA THR A 94 7.48 6.09 -19.20
C THR A 94 8.85 6.46 -18.66
N GLY A 95 9.86 6.59 -19.54
CA GLY A 95 11.25 6.82 -19.16
C GLY A 95 11.97 5.57 -18.61
N TYR A 96 11.32 4.40 -18.62
CA TYR A 96 11.91 3.13 -18.18
C TYR A 96 11.30 1.94 -18.92
N GLN A 97 11.97 0.79 -18.83
CA GLN A 97 11.45 -0.44 -19.43
C GLN A 97 10.32 -1.04 -18.60
N VAL A 98 9.10 -1.01 -19.12
CA VAL A 98 7.95 -1.68 -18.51
C VAL A 98 8.03 -3.18 -18.77
N MET A 99 8.33 -3.95 -17.73
CA MET A 99 8.63 -5.38 -17.83
C MET A 99 7.40 -6.29 -17.74
N ARG A 100 6.28 -5.83 -17.18
CA ARG A 100 5.20 -6.73 -16.72
C ARG A 100 3.80 -6.30 -17.12
N GLY A 101 3.58 -5.99 -18.41
CA GLY A 101 2.25 -5.79 -18.94
C GLY A 101 1.77 -4.33 -18.91
N PRO A 102 0.45 -4.10 -18.86
CA PRO A 102 -0.14 -2.77 -18.96
C PRO A 102 0.05 -1.92 -17.73
N LEU A 103 -0.13 -0.60 -17.91
CA LEU A 103 -0.37 0.36 -16.86
C LEU A 103 -1.83 0.85 -16.95
N ALA A 104 -2.41 1.25 -15.83
CA ALA A 104 -3.70 1.90 -15.83
C ALA A 104 -3.71 3.09 -14.85
N ALA A 105 -4.35 4.17 -15.27
CA ALA A 105 -4.64 5.29 -14.39
C ALA A 105 -5.99 5.06 -13.72
N PHE A 106 -6.06 5.36 -12.44
CA PHE A 106 -7.26 5.23 -11.60
C PHE A 106 -7.53 6.51 -10.83
N MET A 107 -8.81 6.79 -10.57
CA MET A 107 -9.16 7.71 -9.49
C MET A 107 -8.84 7.05 -8.14
N ARG A 108 -8.34 7.83 -7.19
CA ARG A 108 -8.11 7.31 -5.84
C ARG A 108 -9.46 7.07 -5.16
N PRO A 109 -9.61 5.92 -4.47
CA PRO A 109 -10.79 5.71 -3.63
C PRO A 109 -10.78 6.68 -2.44
N GLU A 110 -11.94 7.02 -1.96
CA GLU A 110 -12.07 7.65 -0.65
C GLU A 110 -11.60 6.66 0.42
N LEU A 111 -10.82 7.15 1.38
CA LEU A 111 -10.37 6.31 2.48
C LEU A 111 -11.49 6.23 3.51
N PRO A 112 -11.73 5.04 4.10
CA PRO A 112 -12.70 4.89 5.17
C PRO A 112 -12.28 5.71 6.41
N SER A 113 -13.23 6.10 7.20
CA SER A 113 -13.02 6.73 8.50
C SER A 113 -12.32 5.77 9.47
N LEU A 114 -11.71 6.32 10.52
CA LEU A 114 -11.07 5.49 11.55
C LEU A 114 -12.07 4.58 12.24
N ASP A 115 -13.30 5.07 12.49
CA ASP A 115 -14.39 4.29 13.09
C ASP A 115 -14.78 3.09 12.22
N GLU A 116 -14.91 3.29 10.90
CA GLU A 116 -15.21 2.20 9.96
C GLU A 116 -14.09 1.17 9.89
N LEU A 117 -12.82 1.62 9.90
CA LEU A 117 -11.66 0.73 9.85
C LEU A 117 -11.51 -0.14 11.09
N LEU A 118 -11.85 0.39 12.27
CA LEU A 118 -11.55 -0.22 13.56
C LEU A 118 -12.75 -0.92 14.23
N SER A 119 -13.96 -0.81 13.65
CA SER A 119 -15.19 -1.37 14.23
C SER A 119 -15.06 -2.86 14.57
N ASP A 120 -14.61 -3.66 13.63
CA ASP A 120 -14.47 -5.10 13.74
C ASP A 120 -13.01 -5.58 13.72
N ALA A 121 -12.06 -4.64 13.78
CA ALA A 121 -10.64 -4.96 13.73
C ALA A 121 -10.12 -5.42 15.10
N HIS A 122 -9.26 -6.45 15.09
CA HIS A 122 -8.56 -7.00 16.26
C HIS A 122 -7.04 -6.89 16.13
N ARG A 123 -6.51 -6.95 14.92
CA ARG A 123 -5.06 -6.85 14.63
C ARG A 123 -4.82 -5.75 13.63
N VAL A 124 -4.20 -4.68 14.08
CA VAL A 124 -3.93 -3.48 13.29
C VAL A 124 -2.44 -3.22 13.24
N ALA A 125 -1.93 -2.83 12.07
CA ALA A 125 -0.58 -2.33 11.91
C ALA A 125 -0.61 -0.80 11.77
N VAL A 126 0.25 -0.11 12.50
CA VAL A 126 0.44 1.35 12.41
C VAL A 126 1.84 1.60 11.88
N LEU A 127 1.96 2.39 10.82
CA LEU A 127 3.23 2.68 10.15
C LEU A 127 3.62 4.12 10.40
N GLU A 128 4.84 4.34 10.92
CA GLU A 128 5.38 5.67 11.18
C GLU A 128 6.69 5.91 10.44
N GLY A 129 6.79 7.02 9.72
CA GLY A 129 8.03 7.48 9.08
C GLY A 129 8.60 6.57 7.99
N ILE A 130 7.84 5.61 7.47
CA ILE A 130 8.33 4.66 6.46
C ILE A 130 8.28 5.33 5.09
N THR A 131 9.46 5.70 4.57
CA THR A 131 9.63 6.38 3.27
C THR A 131 10.10 5.47 2.15
N ASN A 132 10.43 4.21 2.43
CA ASN A 132 10.80 3.25 1.41
C ASN A 132 9.56 2.58 0.82
N PHE A 133 9.26 2.85 -0.45
CA PHE A 133 8.11 2.27 -1.17
C PHE A 133 8.11 0.74 -1.16
N THR A 134 9.30 0.12 -1.19
CA THR A 134 9.42 -1.35 -1.18
C THR A 134 8.96 -1.91 0.16
N ASN A 135 9.30 -1.24 1.26
CA ASN A 135 8.88 -1.66 2.59
C ASN A 135 7.38 -1.47 2.80
N ILE A 136 6.82 -0.32 2.41
CA ILE A 136 5.37 -0.12 2.41
C ILE A 136 4.66 -1.28 1.68
N GLY A 137 5.08 -1.55 0.43
CA GLY A 137 4.47 -2.60 -0.37
C GLY A 137 4.61 -4.00 0.23
N ALA A 138 5.77 -4.33 0.81
CA ALA A 138 6.03 -5.61 1.45
C ALA A 138 5.22 -5.78 2.75
N ILE A 139 5.07 -4.70 3.55
CA ILE A 139 4.24 -4.70 4.75
C ILE A 139 2.77 -4.97 4.39
N PHE A 140 2.21 -4.28 3.40
CA PHE A 140 0.84 -4.54 2.93
C PHE A 140 0.66 -5.99 2.44
N ARG A 141 1.67 -6.53 1.76
CA ARG A 141 1.63 -7.93 1.31
C ARG A 141 1.64 -8.90 2.49
N SER A 142 2.47 -8.67 3.49
CA SER A 142 2.51 -9.47 4.72
C SER A 142 1.23 -9.33 5.53
N ALA A 143 0.70 -8.11 5.65
CA ALA A 143 -0.56 -7.83 6.33
C ALA A 143 -1.73 -8.62 5.71
N ALA A 144 -1.87 -8.58 4.37
CA ALA A 144 -2.89 -9.36 3.66
C ALA A 144 -2.73 -10.87 3.86
N ALA A 145 -1.48 -11.37 3.78
CA ALA A 145 -1.21 -12.80 3.87
C ALA A 145 -1.40 -13.36 5.29
N LEU A 146 -1.21 -12.53 6.32
CA LEU A 146 -1.15 -12.96 7.72
C LEU A 146 -2.35 -12.50 8.55
N GLY A 147 -3.38 -11.94 7.90
CA GLY A 147 -4.66 -11.64 8.53
C GLY A 147 -4.63 -10.42 9.45
N VAL A 148 -3.86 -9.38 9.07
CA VAL A 148 -4.00 -8.05 9.65
C VAL A 148 -5.29 -7.43 9.14
N ASP A 149 -6.13 -6.94 10.04
CA ASP A 149 -7.47 -6.46 9.72
C ASP A 149 -7.46 -5.06 9.09
N ALA A 150 -6.52 -4.20 9.53
CA ALA A 150 -6.34 -2.87 8.94
C ALA A 150 -4.89 -2.38 9.06
N VAL A 151 -4.49 -1.48 8.14
CA VAL A 151 -3.21 -0.77 8.20
C VAL A 151 -3.48 0.73 8.33
N LEU A 152 -2.88 1.35 9.33
CA LEU A 152 -2.93 2.79 9.56
C LEU A 152 -1.60 3.43 9.20
N VAL A 153 -1.64 4.51 8.47
CA VAL A 153 -0.46 5.21 7.96
C VAL A 153 -0.37 6.58 8.62
N MET A 154 0.68 6.79 9.43
CA MET A 154 0.95 8.05 10.11
C MET A 154 1.63 9.08 9.17
N PRO A 155 1.64 10.37 9.54
CA PRO A 155 2.40 11.39 8.82
C PRO A 155 3.88 10.98 8.65
N GLY A 156 4.50 11.43 7.54
CA GLY A 156 5.88 11.06 7.21
C GLY A 156 6.04 9.76 6.45
N CYS A 157 5.04 8.90 6.40
CA CYS A 157 5.06 7.72 5.52
C CYS A 157 4.75 8.08 4.06
N HIS A 158 5.38 7.36 3.14
CA HIS A 158 4.96 7.40 1.75
C HIS A 158 3.58 6.76 1.55
N ASP A 159 2.90 7.18 0.49
CA ASP A 159 1.56 6.72 0.19
C ASP A 159 1.56 5.27 -0.35
N PRO A 160 0.69 4.37 0.17
CA PRO A 160 0.61 2.98 -0.29
C PRO A 160 0.17 2.81 -1.75
N LEU A 161 -0.53 3.79 -2.33
CA LEU A 161 -0.97 3.77 -3.72
C LEU A 161 0.08 4.30 -4.70
N TYR A 162 1.24 4.76 -4.23
CA TYR A 162 2.33 5.08 -5.15
C TYR A 162 2.71 3.85 -5.98
N LYS A 163 2.96 4.08 -7.25
CA LYS A 163 3.17 3.05 -8.28
C LYS A 163 4.10 1.91 -7.81
N ARG A 164 5.25 2.27 -7.20
CA ARG A 164 6.21 1.27 -6.72
C ARG A 164 5.69 0.49 -5.51
N ALA A 165 5.02 1.14 -4.56
CA ALA A 165 4.47 0.49 -3.38
C ALA A 165 3.34 -0.48 -3.76
N SER A 166 2.38 -0.04 -4.55
CA SER A 166 1.27 -0.87 -5.03
C SER A 166 1.75 -2.07 -5.86
N ARG A 167 2.80 -1.89 -6.69
CA ARG A 167 3.42 -2.97 -7.44
C ARG A 167 4.13 -4.00 -6.55
N VAL A 168 4.91 -3.55 -5.55
CA VAL A 168 5.61 -4.46 -4.61
C VAL A 168 4.61 -5.21 -3.76
N SER A 169 3.53 -4.56 -3.34
CA SER A 169 2.43 -5.21 -2.64
C SER A 169 1.72 -6.26 -3.52
N MET A 170 2.00 -6.29 -4.83
CA MET A 170 1.21 -7.06 -5.82
C MET A 170 -0.27 -6.67 -5.81
N GLY A 171 -0.61 -5.44 -5.41
CA GLY A 171 -1.98 -4.95 -5.29
C GLY A 171 -2.72 -5.38 -4.02
N THR A 172 -2.05 -5.96 -3.01
CA THR A 172 -2.70 -6.27 -1.72
C THR A 172 -3.13 -5.03 -0.95
N VAL A 173 -2.60 -3.87 -1.30
CA VAL A 173 -3.09 -2.56 -0.82
C VAL A 173 -4.60 -2.36 -1.08
N PHE A 174 -5.19 -3.08 -2.03
CA PHE A 174 -6.63 -3.08 -2.31
C PHE A 174 -7.38 -4.22 -1.60
N GLN A 175 -6.69 -5.09 -0.86
CA GLN A 175 -7.27 -6.23 -0.18
C GLN A 175 -7.30 -6.07 1.35
N VAL A 176 -6.41 -5.23 1.91
CA VAL A 176 -6.39 -4.88 3.33
C VAL A 176 -6.93 -3.46 3.46
N PRO A 177 -7.99 -3.24 4.25
CA PRO A 177 -8.46 -1.90 4.56
C PRO A 177 -7.33 -1.06 5.16
N TRP A 178 -7.25 0.20 4.76
CA TRP A 178 -6.24 1.10 5.30
C TRP A 178 -6.73 2.55 5.34
N GLY A 179 -6.14 3.32 6.22
CA GLY A 179 -6.44 4.74 6.38
C GLY A 179 -5.29 5.51 6.98
N ARG A 180 -5.55 6.78 7.30
CA ARG A 180 -4.56 7.67 7.93
C ARG A 180 -4.93 7.90 9.37
N VAL A 181 -3.91 7.97 10.22
CA VAL A 181 -4.02 8.38 11.61
C VAL A 181 -2.88 9.33 11.92
N ASP A 182 -3.09 10.33 12.72
CA ASP A 182 -2.09 11.33 13.09
C ASP A 182 -1.41 11.01 14.44
N SER A 183 -2.00 10.13 15.24
CA SER A 183 -1.42 9.71 16.51
C SER A 183 -1.93 8.34 16.96
N VAL A 184 -1.14 7.62 17.77
CA VAL A 184 -1.48 6.28 18.29
C VAL A 184 -2.53 6.34 19.40
N GLU A 185 -2.63 7.45 20.12
CA GLU A 185 -3.59 7.62 21.22
C GLU A 185 -5.05 7.50 20.75
N LYS A 186 -5.32 7.83 19.47
CA LYS A 186 -6.65 7.70 18.89
C LYS A 186 -7.15 6.26 18.90
N LEU A 187 -6.25 5.27 18.88
CA LEU A 187 -6.62 3.86 18.86
C LEU A 187 -7.19 3.39 20.22
N ARG A 188 -6.80 4.03 21.31
CA ARG A 188 -7.32 3.71 22.65
C ARG A 188 -8.85 3.93 22.75
N ALA A 189 -9.38 4.95 22.08
CA ALA A 189 -10.81 5.19 22.04
C ALA A 189 -11.59 4.04 21.37
N HIS A 190 -10.93 3.22 20.55
CA HIS A 190 -11.48 2.03 19.90
C HIS A 190 -11.15 0.73 20.64
N GLY A 191 -10.55 0.82 21.85
CA GLY A 191 -10.26 -0.32 22.71
C GLY A 191 -8.97 -1.08 22.36
N PHE A 192 -8.10 -0.51 21.53
CA PHE A 192 -6.82 -1.11 21.19
C PHE A 192 -5.78 -0.88 22.28
N VAL A 193 -5.02 -1.91 22.59
CA VAL A 193 -3.71 -1.83 23.24
C VAL A 193 -2.69 -1.55 22.14
N THR A 194 -1.89 -0.51 22.31
CA THR A 194 -0.86 -0.11 21.37
C THR A 194 0.50 -0.64 21.77
N ALA A 195 1.22 -1.29 20.86
CA ALA A 195 2.52 -1.91 21.11
C ALA A 195 3.56 -1.35 20.13
N ALA A 196 4.54 -0.61 20.64
CA ALA A 196 5.67 -0.11 19.86
C ALA A 196 6.67 -1.24 19.61
N LEU A 197 6.99 -1.53 18.33
CA LEU A 197 8.09 -2.43 18.01
C LEU A 197 9.40 -1.65 18.08
N ALA A 198 10.03 -1.64 19.26
CA ALA A 198 11.17 -0.80 19.59
C ALA A 198 12.15 -1.50 20.55
N LEU A 199 13.41 -1.04 20.53
CA LEU A 199 14.47 -1.52 21.41
C LEU A 199 14.43 -0.74 22.73
N GLU A 200 13.51 -1.09 23.62
CA GLU A 200 13.39 -0.46 24.93
C GLU A 200 13.83 -1.44 26.04
N PRO A 201 14.39 -0.94 27.17
CA PRO A 201 14.91 -1.80 28.25
C PRO A 201 13.85 -2.68 28.91
N ASP A 202 12.59 -2.26 28.88
CA ASP A 202 11.42 -2.94 29.45
C ASP A 202 10.53 -3.59 28.38
N ALA A 203 11.03 -3.71 27.14
CA ALA A 203 10.28 -4.31 26.06
C ALA A 203 9.96 -5.77 26.30
N ILE A 204 8.73 -6.16 26.04
CA ILE A 204 8.23 -7.53 26.13
C ILE A 204 8.68 -8.30 24.88
N ALA A 205 9.16 -9.53 25.04
CA ALA A 205 9.50 -10.38 23.90
C ALA A 205 8.26 -10.67 23.04
N LEU A 206 8.41 -10.62 21.72
CA LEU A 206 7.30 -10.79 20.77
C LEU A 206 6.55 -12.13 20.93
N ASP A 207 7.24 -13.16 21.37
CA ASP A 207 6.70 -14.50 21.60
C ASP A 207 6.05 -14.69 23.00
N ASP A 208 6.02 -13.63 23.84
CA ASP A 208 5.35 -13.69 25.14
C ASP A 208 3.86 -14.02 24.94
N PRO A 209 3.38 -15.08 25.62
CA PRO A 209 1.98 -15.49 25.53
C PRO A 209 0.97 -14.42 25.95
N ALA A 210 1.38 -13.41 26.73
CA ALA A 210 0.51 -12.32 27.16
C ALA A 210 0.04 -11.49 25.96
N LEU A 211 0.92 -11.24 24.97
CA LEU A 211 0.58 -10.47 23.78
C LEU A 211 -0.53 -11.13 22.95
N ARG A 212 -0.54 -12.46 22.87
CA ARG A 212 -1.56 -13.21 22.12
C ARG A 212 -2.95 -13.16 22.78
N ARG A 213 -3.03 -12.85 24.08
CA ARG A 213 -4.29 -12.75 24.83
C ARG A 213 -4.94 -11.40 24.73
N ILE A 214 -4.23 -10.40 24.22
CA ILE A 214 -4.79 -9.08 23.95
C ILE A 214 -5.80 -9.20 22.81
N ASP A 215 -7.04 -8.85 23.08
CA ASP A 215 -8.12 -8.97 22.11
C ASP A 215 -7.90 -8.00 20.92
N LYS A 216 -7.76 -6.71 21.18
CA LYS A 216 -7.47 -5.69 20.18
C LYS A 216 -6.04 -5.17 20.34
N LEU A 217 -5.18 -5.49 19.41
CA LEU A 217 -3.76 -5.12 19.42
C LEU A 217 -3.39 -4.31 18.17
N ALA A 218 -2.83 -3.13 18.38
CA ALA A 218 -2.24 -2.30 17.32
C ALA A 218 -0.71 -2.32 17.46
N LEU A 219 -0.03 -2.91 16.46
CA LEU A 219 1.43 -2.96 16.40
C LEU A 219 1.95 -1.75 15.63
N VAL A 220 2.81 -0.95 16.27
CA VAL A 220 3.38 0.27 15.70
C VAL A 220 4.79 -0.04 15.19
N LEU A 221 5.03 0.27 13.92
CA LEU A 221 6.25 -0.05 13.16
C LEU A 221 6.91 1.23 12.67
N GLY A 222 8.16 1.46 13.05
CA GLY A 222 8.94 2.61 12.65
C GLY A 222 9.82 2.42 11.43
N SER A 223 10.51 3.48 11.01
CA SER A 223 11.46 3.46 9.90
C SER A 223 12.73 2.67 10.23
N GLU A 224 13.46 2.21 9.19
CA GLU A 224 14.69 1.43 9.35
C GLU A 224 15.87 2.24 9.93
N GLY A 225 15.91 3.54 9.67
CA GLY A 225 17.04 4.39 10.06
C GLY A 225 16.91 4.98 11.47
N TYR A 226 15.70 5.41 11.81
CA TYR A 226 15.45 6.16 13.04
C TYR A 226 14.52 5.40 14.02
N GLY A 227 13.93 4.29 13.59
CA GLY A 227 12.92 3.59 14.38
C GLY A 227 11.61 4.38 14.48
N LEU A 228 10.97 4.29 15.64
CA LEU A 228 9.82 5.09 16.04
C LEU A 228 10.29 6.39 16.71
N ASP A 229 9.49 7.44 16.62
CA ASP A 229 9.70 8.65 17.40
C ASP A 229 9.55 8.33 18.90
N GLY A 230 10.41 8.94 19.75
CA GLY A 230 10.36 8.74 21.21
C GLY A 230 8.99 9.09 21.80
N ALA A 231 8.34 10.16 21.30
CA ALA A 231 7.00 10.52 21.73
C ALA A 231 5.94 9.46 21.35
N THR A 232 6.10 8.80 20.21
CA THR A 232 5.23 7.68 19.81
C THR A 232 5.44 6.46 20.70
N ILE A 233 6.70 6.14 21.07
CA ILE A 233 7.01 5.04 21.99
C ILE A 233 6.37 5.31 23.37
N GLU A 234 6.57 6.50 23.92
CA GLU A 234 5.98 6.92 25.20
C GLU A 234 4.44 6.92 25.19
N ALA A 235 3.84 7.21 24.06
CA ALA A 235 2.38 7.18 23.88
C ALA A 235 1.80 5.78 23.75
N CYS A 236 2.61 4.76 23.43
CA CYS A 236 2.17 3.37 23.36
C CYS A 236 1.98 2.76 24.78
N ASP A 237 1.11 1.76 24.87
CA ASP A 237 0.85 1.06 26.13
C ASP A 237 1.95 0.05 26.47
N LEU A 238 2.64 -0.48 25.46
CA LEU A 238 3.69 -1.48 25.57
C LEU A 238 4.82 -1.18 24.57
N SER A 239 6.03 -1.62 24.92
CA SER A 239 7.13 -1.82 23.98
C SER A 239 7.35 -3.31 23.75
N VAL A 240 7.57 -3.72 22.51
CA VAL A 240 7.74 -5.12 22.11
C VAL A 240 9.03 -5.27 21.30
N ILE A 241 9.78 -6.33 21.57
CA ILE A 241 11.04 -6.63 20.90
C ILE A 241 10.98 -8.00 20.21
N ILE A 242 11.55 -8.12 19.02
CA ILE A 242 11.87 -9.42 18.42
C ILE A 242 13.22 -9.85 19.03
N PRO A 243 13.28 -10.94 19.83
CA PRO A 243 14.57 -11.44 20.33
C PRO A 243 15.49 -11.81 19.16
N MET A 244 16.72 -11.34 19.19
CA MET A 244 17.69 -11.53 18.11
C MET A 244 19.00 -12.09 18.68
N GLU A 245 19.75 -12.78 17.82
CA GLU A 245 21.04 -13.39 18.12
C GLU A 245 22.19 -12.58 17.51
N HIS A 246 23.42 -12.88 17.88
CA HIS A 246 24.65 -12.37 17.28
C HIS A 246 24.79 -10.85 17.29
N GLU A 247 24.31 -10.18 18.35
CA GLU A 247 24.41 -8.73 18.51
C GLU A 247 23.75 -7.95 17.33
N VAL A 248 22.73 -8.56 16.71
CA VAL A 248 21.91 -7.88 15.69
C VAL A 248 20.82 -7.10 16.41
N ASP A 249 20.79 -5.78 16.20
CA ASP A 249 19.85 -4.90 16.91
C ASP A 249 18.49 -4.76 16.20
N SER A 250 18.44 -4.94 14.86
CA SER A 250 17.21 -4.70 14.11
C SER A 250 17.12 -5.56 12.85
N LEU A 251 15.90 -5.80 12.40
CA LEU A 251 15.56 -6.33 11.08
C LEU A 251 15.04 -5.18 10.19
N ASN A 252 15.17 -5.36 8.87
CA ASN A 252 14.41 -4.54 7.93
C ASN A 252 12.93 -4.54 8.34
N VAL A 253 12.27 -3.37 8.34
CA VAL A 253 10.90 -3.22 8.87
C VAL A 253 9.89 -4.12 8.19
N ALA A 254 10.05 -4.44 6.90
CA ALA A 254 9.16 -5.38 6.21
C ALA A 254 9.38 -6.82 6.68
N ALA A 255 10.61 -7.22 7.04
CA ALA A 255 10.89 -8.51 7.65
C ALA A 255 10.35 -8.56 9.08
N ALA A 256 10.62 -7.53 9.88
CA ALA A 256 10.10 -7.40 11.24
C ALA A 256 8.57 -7.48 11.27
N SER A 257 7.89 -6.77 10.36
CA SER A 257 6.43 -6.82 10.24
C SER A 257 5.90 -8.23 9.95
N ALA A 258 6.55 -8.96 9.04
CA ALA A 258 6.13 -10.33 8.70
C ALA A 258 6.27 -11.29 9.89
N VAL A 259 7.37 -11.20 10.64
CA VAL A 259 7.59 -11.99 11.86
C VAL A 259 6.52 -11.65 12.91
N ALA A 260 6.31 -10.36 13.17
CA ALA A 260 5.36 -9.90 14.16
C ALA A 260 3.91 -10.25 13.80
N PHE A 261 3.50 -10.07 12.54
CA PHE A 261 2.16 -10.43 12.09
C PHE A 261 1.93 -11.95 12.18
N TRP A 262 2.94 -12.76 11.84
CA TRP A 262 2.85 -14.21 11.99
C TRP A 262 2.66 -14.63 13.45
N GLU A 263 3.44 -14.06 14.36
CA GLU A 263 3.41 -14.42 15.77
C GLU A 263 2.11 -13.98 16.46
N LEU A 264 1.66 -12.75 16.15
CA LEU A 264 0.51 -12.13 16.80
C LEU A 264 -0.82 -12.33 16.08
N ARG A 265 -0.84 -13.12 14.97
CA ARG A 265 -2.08 -13.39 14.24
C ARG A 265 -3.14 -14.05 15.11
N ALA A 266 -4.39 -13.72 14.85
CA ALA A 266 -5.50 -14.45 15.47
C ALA A 266 -5.45 -15.93 15.02
N ARG A 267 -5.30 -16.81 15.95
CA ARG A 267 -5.38 -18.27 15.68
C ARG A 267 -6.85 -18.63 15.61
N ARG A 268 -7.35 -18.73 14.39
CA ARG A 268 -8.71 -19.23 14.12
C ARG A 268 -8.77 -20.73 14.25
#